data_6c597179510d02cf40887a9023d9a3d2
#
_entry.id   6c597179510d02cf40887a9023d9a3d2
#
_cell.length_a   1.000
_cell.length_b   1.000
_cell.length_c   1.000
_cell.angle_alpha   90.00
_cell.angle_beta   90.00
_cell.angle_gamma   90.00
#
_symmetry.space_group_name_H-M   'P 1'
#
loop_
_entity.id
_entity.type
_entity.pdbx_description
1 polymer ?
#
loop_
_entity_poly.entity_id
_entity_poly.type
_entity_poly.pdbx_seq_one_letter_code
_entity_poly.pdbx_strand_id
1 'polypeptide(L)'
;MSRFSVICIIAFAGFLQMSAQNIILKRLNSSVSDTKSGVSWGVPFEKGKISKTQQFVLKSDKAEFPVQTWPLAFWPDGSVKWLGCASVPDTSRNFRLMAVKNTVNTSGIFLVENENEVVVKNGKYIYRISKNGQNFIDYIKVGCNIISQNGRLICRLENRISDNQLQFENYTSVVKNVVVEQNEPIRTVIKISGMHYSEIDKRKFLPFDVRLYFYRNVAEIRLVHSFVFDGQQETDFIKGLGVVFDVPFHESVQNRHVRFSAGNGGLWSEPVKPIVTRSPFIFEGQRNIAENQMAGLRIPEISNDDSTAFTWFSHLAQWNDYKLTQLNENGFSISKRTNQRSSWLFANAGNRSDGLALVGDVSGGLAVSLKNFWQSYPASLEVNNATSDVAQIKVWMWSPDADAMDLRHYDTIPHNLDATYEDVQPGLSTPFGIARTSELTLIPFDNLPTKNQTVEWAKSASETPLLVCTPEYLHSVKAFGTWSLPDYSNETKCWIENQLDSSFLYYERDVDEHYWYGFWNYGDVMHTYDETRHVWRYDIGGYAWDNTELAPNNWLWYSFLRTGNPQIFRLAEAMTRHTGEVDAYHLKEMKGLGSRHNVSHWGCGSKE
;
A
#
# COMPACT_ATOMS: atom_id res chain seq x y z
N MET A 1 -15.90 -76.95 37.93
CA MET A 1 -14.61 -76.52 37.40
C MET A 1 -14.88 -75.44 36.34
N SER A 2 -14.75 -74.19 36.73
CA SER A 2 -15.03 -72.99 35.89
C SER A 2 -13.74 -72.52 35.25
N ARG A 3 -13.71 -72.42 33.95
CA ARG A 3 -12.57 -71.82 33.25
C ARG A 3 -12.88 -70.33 33.00
N PHE A 4 -12.14 -69.44 33.64
CA PHE A 4 -12.09 -68.03 33.34
C PHE A 4 -11.16 -67.83 32.13
N SER A 5 -11.68 -67.28 31.04
CA SER A 5 -10.89 -66.77 29.90
C SER A 5 -10.62 -65.30 30.15
N VAL A 6 -9.36 -64.95 30.33
CA VAL A 6 -8.88 -63.56 30.38
C VAL A 6 -8.67 -63.07 28.94
N ILE A 7 -9.46 -62.09 28.53
CA ILE A 7 -9.27 -61.38 27.24
C ILE A 7 -8.33 -60.21 27.51
N CYS A 8 -7.07 -60.29 27.07
CA CYS A 8 -6.16 -59.15 26.98
C CYS A 8 -6.53 -58.23 25.82
N ILE A 9 -7.08 -57.06 26.14
CA ILE A 9 -7.25 -55.98 25.16
C ILE A 9 -5.89 -55.27 25.07
N ILE A 10 -5.15 -55.52 23.99
CA ILE A 10 -3.95 -54.77 23.62
C ILE A 10 -4.44 -53.47 22.96
N ALA A 11 -4.41 -52.37 23.70
CA ALA A 11 -4.60 -51.03 23.15
C ALA A 11 -3.37 -50.67 22.32
N PHE A 12 -3.47 -50.77 21.02
CA PHE A 12 -2.49 -50.22 20.07
C PHE A 12 -2.61 -48.69 20.13
N ALA A 13 -1.85 -48.07 21.00
CA ALA A 13 -1.60 -46.63 20.93
C ALA A 13 -0.70 -46.38 19.71
N GLY A 14 -1.34 -46.12 18.59
CA GLY A 14 -0.65 -45.67 17.39
C GLY A 14 0.01 -44.33 17.69
N PHE A 15 1.31 -44.34 17.97
CA PHE A 15 2.14 -43.16 17.88
C PHE A 15 2.13 -42.72 16.39
N LEU A 16 1.26 -41.80 16.06
CA LEU A 16 1.41 -41.01 14.83
C LEU A 16 2.76 -40.29 14.95
N GLN A 17 3.79 -40.85 14.35
CA GLN A 17 5.00 -40.10 14.05
C GLN A 17 4.55 -38.89 13.21
N MET A 18 4.47 -37.72 13.84
CA MET A 18 4.37 -36.45 13.12
C MET A 18 5.66 -36.31 12.31
N SER A 19 5.62 -36.74 11.06
CA SER A 19 6.63 -36.37 10.09
C SER A 19 6.62 -34.84 10.08
N ALA A 20 7.73 -34.24 10.47
CA ALA A 20 7.90 -32.80 10.44
C ALA A 20 7.60 -32.32 9.02
N GLN A 21 6.45 -31.72 8.81
CA GLN A 21 6.03 -31.27 7.50
C GLN A 21 6.88 -30.04 7.16
N ASN A 22 7.87 -30.21 6.31
CA ASN A 22 8.74 -29.16 5.79
C ASN A 22 8.07 -28.52 4.59
N ILE A 23 7.49 -27.33 4.76
CA ILE A 23 6.85 -26.61 3.67
C ILE A 23 7.84 -25.61 3.09
N ILE A 24 8.16 -25.76 1.83
CA ILE A 24 9.05 -24.85 1.11
C ILE A 24 8.28 -23.59 0.75
N LEU A 25 8.83 -22.44 1.14
CA LEU A 25 8.33 -21.12 0.82
C LEU A 25 9.39 -20.38 -0.02
N LYS A 26 8.91 -19.64 -1.00
CA LYS A 26 9.75 -18.76 -1.82
C LYS A 26 9.32 -17.31 -1.62
N ARG A 27 10.28 -16.39 -1.63
CA ARG A 27 9.97 -14.97 -1.71
C ARG A 27 9.49 -14.66 -3.14
N LEU A 28 8.29 -14.08 -3.24
CA LEU A 28 7.64 -13.80 -4.52
C LEU A 28 8.32 -12.65 -5.28
N ASN A 29 8.83 -11.66 -4.54
CA ASN A 29 9.44 -10.47 -5.12
C ASN A 29 10.76 -10.78 -5.81
N SER A 30 11.00 -10.16 -6.96
CA SER A 30 12.24 -10.28 -7.74
C SER A 30 13.42 -9.54 -7.08
N SER A 31 13.16 -8.40 -6.46
CA SER A 31 14.14 -7.59 -5.74
C SER A 31 14.19 -7.99 -4.27
N VAL A 32 15.37 -8.35 -3.80
CA VAL A 32 15.64 -8.55 -2.37
C VAL A 32 16.19 -7.22 -1.85
N SER A 33 15.36 -6.47 -1.10
CA SER A 33 15.85 -5.31 -0.35
C SER A 33 16.66 -5.79 0.85
N ASP A 34 17.76 -5.13 1.16
CA ASP A 34 18.55 -5.40 2.37
C ASP A 34 17.85 -4.95 3.66
N THR A 35 16.70 -4.31 3.55
CA THR A 35 15.89 -3.86 4.70
C THR A 35 15.09 -5.00 5.30
N LYS A 36 15.18 -5.16 6.63
CA LYS A 36 14.30 -6.05 7.38
C LYS A 36 12.87 -5.51 7.31
N SER A 37 11.95 -6.31 6.81
CA SER A 37 10.53 -5.98 6.76
C SER A 37 9.68 -7.11 7.34
N GLY A 38 8.53 -6.76 7.87
CA GLY A 38 7.54 -7.74 8.29
C GLY A 38 6.86 -8.39 7.09
N VAL A 39 6.66 -9.69 7.16
CA VAL A 39 6.01 -10.46 6.10
C VAL A 39 4.81 -11.22 6.66
N SER A 40 3.68 -11.15 5.96
CA SER A 40 2.52 -12.01 6.23
C SER A 40 2.16 -12.80 4.98
N TRP A 41 1.79 -14.07 5.19
CA TRP A 41 1.41 -14.96 4.09
C TRP A 41 0.40 -16.01 4.56
N GLY A 42 -0.18 -16.74 3.61
CA GLY A 42 -1.09 -17.84 3.87
C GLY A 42 -0.48 -19.20 3.49
N VAL A 43 -0.79 -20.23 4.27
CA VAL A 43 -0.40 -21.62 3.98
C VAL A 43 -1.63 -22.52 4.06
N PRO A 44 -2.01 -23.18 2.96
CA PRO A 44 -3.07 -24.17 2.96
C PRO A 44 -2.55 -25.51 3.47
N PHE A 45 -3.44 -26.32 4.04
CA PHE A 45 -3.14 -27.66 4.54
C PHE A 45 -4.18 -28.68 4.07
N GLU A 46 -3.73 -29.91 3.89
CA GLU A 46 -4.59 -31.05 3.61
C GLU A 46 -5.50 -31.34 4.81
N LYS A 47 -6.71 -31.84 4.55
CA LYS A 47 -7.70 -32.23 5.54
C LYS A 47 -7.12 -33.20 6.58
N GLY A 48 -7.35 -32.93 7.87
CA GLY A 48 -6.93 -33.78 8.99
C GLY A 48 -5.46 -33.63 9.41
N LYS A 49 -4.65 -32.77 8.77
CA LYS A 49 -3.20 -32.72 9.04
C LYS A 49 -2.81 -31.81 10.19
N ILE A 50 -3.44 -30.64 10.34
CA ILE A 50 -2.99 -29.59 11.27
C ILE A 50 -4.13 -29.17 12.20
N SER A 51 -3.82 -29.13 13.50
CA SER A 51 -4.71 -28.54 14.50
C SER A 51 -4.48 -27.04 14.65
N LYS A 52 -5.45 -26.34 15.21
CA LYS A 52 -5.36 -24.88 15.49
C LYS A 52 -4.24 -24.50 16.47
N THR A 53 -3.74 -25.44 17.24
CA THR A 53 -2.70 -25.23 18.27
C THR A 53 -1.29 -25.57 17.77
N GLN A 54 -1.15 -26.05 16.52
CA GLN A 54 0.15 -26.36 15.96
C GLN A 54 0.99 -25.10 15.82
N GLN A 55 2.22 -25.16 16.32
CA GLN A 55 3.19 -24.06 16.23
C GLN A 55 4.21 -24.31 15.13
N PHE A 56 4.78 -23.22 14.63
CA PHE A 56 5.71 -23.24 13.49
C PHE A 56 6.91 -22.33 13.74
N VAL A 57 8.00 -22.66 13.06
CA VAL A 57 9.21 -21.84 12.92
C VAL A 57 9.52 -21.69 11.43
N LEU A 58 10.01 -20.53 11.03
CA LEU A 58 10.49 -20.26 9.68
C LEU A 58 12.02 -20.36 9.67
N LYS A 59 12.56 -21.14 8.76
CA LYS A 59 14.01 -21.37 8.66
C LYS A 59 14.52 -20.97 7.28
N SER A 60 15.55 -20.14 7.24
CA SER A 60 16.41 -19.95 6.07
C SER A 60 17.67 -20.82 6.16
N ASP A 61 18.54 -20.74 5.17
CA ASP A 61 19.85 -21.41 5.25
C ASP A 61 20.79 -20.75 6.28
N LYS A 62 20.45 -19.53 6.74
CA LYS A 62 21.26 -18.72 7.66
C LYS A 62 20.76 -18.72 9.10
N ALA A 63 19.43 -18.74 9.32
CA ALA A 63 18.83 -18.52 10.63
C ALA A 63 17.42 -19.12 10.75
N GLU A 64 16.95 -19.19 12.01
CA GLU A 64 15.56 -19.51 12.34
C GLU A 64 14.83 -18.25 12.84
N PHE A 65 13.56 -18.10 12.43
CA PHE A 65 12.72 -16.96 12.77
C PHE A 65 11.44 -17.45 13.43
N PRO A 66 10.97 -16.79 14.49
CA PRO A 66 9.69 -17.10 15.09
C PRO A 66 8.55 -16.76 14.11
N VAL A 67 7.50 -17.57 14.14
CA VAL A 67 6.29 -17.38 13.33
C VAL A 67 5.08 -17.24 14.24
N GLN A 68 4.32 -16.19 14.03
CA GLN A 68 2.98 -16.02 14.56
C GLN A 68 1.98 -16.62 13.58
N THR A 69 1.00 -17.37 14.07
CA THR A 69 0.00 -18.02 13.21
C THR A 69 -1.42 -17.82 13.74
N TRP A 70 -2.38 -17.78 12.81
CA TRP A 70 -3.81 -17.71 13.11
C TRP A 70 -4.61 -18.47 12.04
N PRO A 71 -5.66 -19.22 12.43
CA PRO A 71 -6.51 -19.91 11.45
C PRO A 71 -7.30 -18.91 10.61
N LEU A 72 -7.32 -19.09 9.29
CA LEU A 72 -8.15 -18.34 8.36
C LEU A 72 -9.37 -19.14 7.90
N ALA A 73 -9.24 -20.46 7.76
CA ALA A 73 -10.32 -21.35 7.40
C ALA A 73 -10.10 -22.75 7.97
N PHE A 74 -11.21 -23.49 8.16
CA PHE A 74 -11.21 -24.87 8.64
C PHE A 74 -11.83 -25.82 7.63
N TRP A 75 -11.40 -27.07 7.67
CA TRP A 75 -12.12 -28.16 7.04
C TRP A 75 -13.34 -28.55 7.89
N PRO A 76 -14.33 -29.26 7.32
CA PRO A 76 -15.51 -29.70 8.08
C PRO A 76 -15.20 -30.58 9.30
N ASP A 77 -14.03 -31.22 9.35
CA ASP A 77 -13.57 -32.02 10.51
C ASP A 77 -12.90 -31.20 11.63
N GLY A 78 -12.85 -29.86 11.48
CA GLY A 78 -12.24 -28.93 12.43
C GLY A 78 -10.72 -28.78 12.30
N SER A 79 -10.07 -29.51 11.38
CA SER A 79 -8.66 -29.27 11.05
C SER A 79 -8.48 -27.96 10.27
N VAL A 80 -7.29 -27.35 10.38
CA VAL A 80 -7.01 -26.10 9.68
C VAL A 80 -6.89 -26.34 8.17
N LYS A 81 -7.70 -25.62 7.39
CA LYS A 81 -7.60 -25.58 5.93
C LYS A 81 -6.64 -24.50 5.45
N TRP A 82 -6.69 -23.32 6.06
CA TRP A 82 -5.83 -22.19 5.72
C TRP A 82 -5.31 -21.53 6.98
N LEU A 83 -3.99 -21.36 7.04
CA LEU A 83 -3.28 -20.75 8.16
C LEU A 83 -2.67 -19.42 7.71
N GLY A 84 -3.02 -18.32 8.38
CA GLY A 84 -2.29 -17.07 8.28
C GLY A 84 -1.00 -17.16 9.09
N CYS A 85 0.09 -16.63 8.53
CA CYS A 85 1.41 -16.60 9.13
C CYS A 85 1.99 -15.19 9.09
N ALA A 86 2.78 -14.82 10.10
CA ALA A 86 3.59 -13.61 10.11
C ALA A 86 4.96 -13.84 10.72
N SER A 87 5.99 -13.19 10.17
CA SER A 87 7.36 -13.24 10.66
C SER A 87 8.14 -12.00 10.24
N VAL A 88 9.35 -11.85 10.77
CA VAL A 88 10.35 -10.86 10.30
C VAL A 88 11.61 -11.63 9.92
N PRO A 89 11.63 -12.21 8.72
CA PRO A 89 12.75 -13.02 8.25
C PRO A 89 13.90 -12.16 7.72
N ASP A 90 15.05 -12.82 7.48
CA ASP A 90 16.17 -12.22 6.74
C ASP A 90 15.82 -12.04 5.24
N THR A 91 16.80 -11.58 4.46
CA THR A 91 16.68 -11.31 3.03
C THR A 91 16.85 -12.55 2.15
N SER A 92 16.81 -13.76 2.71
CA SER A 92 16.89 -15.01 1.96
C SER A 92 15.73 -15.15 0.95
N ARG A 93 15.96 -15.87 -0.14
CA ARG A 93 14.93 -16.12 -1.15
C ARG A 93 14.07 -17.33 -0.84
N ASN A 94 14.66 -18.35 -0.18
CA ASN A 94 14.00 -19.61 0.12
C ASN A 94 13.93 -19.81 1.64
N PHE A 95 12.80 -20.35 2.07
CA PHE A 95 12.53 -20.65 3.48
C PHE A 95 11.86 -22.03 3.59
N ARG A 96 11.89 -22.57 4.81
CA ARG A 96 11.14 -23.77 5.20
C ARG A 96 10.28 -23.43 6.41
N LEU A 97 8.99 -23.64 6.31
CA LEU A 97 8.09 -23.58 7.44
C LEU A 97 8.05 -24.98 8.08
N MET A 98 8.43 -25.06 9.34
CA MET A 98 8.57 -26.31 10.06
C MET A 98 7.65 -26.32 11.28
N ALA A 99 6.88 -27.40 11.46
CA ALA A 99 6.09 -27.62 12.65
C ALA A 99 7.01 -27.92 13.84
N VAL A 100 6.74 -27.28 14.99
CA VAL A 100 7.49 -27.45 16.23
C VAL A 100 6.54 -27.72 17.40
N LYS A 101 7.05 -28.34 18.48
CA LYS A 101 6.25 -28.59 19.68
C LYS A 101 6.07 -27.35 20.54
N ASN A 102 7.13 -26.55 20.67
CA ASN A 102 7.14 -25.31 21.43
C ASN A 102 7.85 -24.21 20.66
N THR A 103 7.32 -23.01 20.68
CA THR A 103 8.03 -21.82 20.19
C THR A 103 8.86 -21.20 21.29
N VAL A 104 9.99 -20.60 20.92
CA VAL A 104 10.78 -19.78 21.84
C VAL A 104 9.97 -18.54 22.20
N ASN A 105 9.79 -18.34 23.51
CA ASN A 105 9.13 -17.12 24.00
C ASN A 105 10.03 -15.92 23.67
N THR A 106 9.60 -15.06 22.78
CA THR A 106 10.39 -13.93 22.29
C THR A 106 9.76 -12.62 22.78
N SER A 107 10.58 -11.75 23.38
CA SER A 107 10.19 -10.35 23.61
C SER A 107 9.77 -9.74 22.27
N GLY A 108 8.62 -9.09 22.23
CA GLY A 108 8.02 -8.62 20.99
C GLY A 108 7.47 -7.21 21.06
N ILE A 109 6.44 -6.97 20.29
CA ILE A 109 5.64 -5.75 20.36
C ILE A 109 4.92 -5.76 21.71
N PHE A 110 4.93 -4.62 22.38
CA PHE A 110 4.21 -4.42 23.64
C PHE A 110 3.12 -3.38 23.44
N LEU A 111 1.88 -3.71 23.76
CA LEU A 111 0.72 -2.87 23.60
C LEU A 111 0.08 -2.58 24.97
N VAL A 112 -0.25 -1.31 25.17
CA VAL A 112 -1.06 -0.85 26.31
C VAL A 112 -2.30 -0.16 25.73
N GLU A 113 -3.46 -0.55 26.22
CA GLU A 113 -4.74 0.00 25.82
C GLU A 113 -5.50 0.53 27.03
N ASN A 114 -6.09 1.71 26.89
CA ASN A 114 -7.02 2.30 27.86
C ASN A 114 -8.24 2.89 27.14
N GLU A 115 -9.10 3.60 27.85
CA GLU A 115 -10.33 4.18 27.29
C GLU A 115 -10.06 5.22 26.18
N ASN A 116 -8.94 5.94 26.24
CA ASN A 116 -8.65 7.07 25.36
C ASN A 116 -7.66 6.75 24.24
N GLU A 117 -6.80 5.75 24.41
CA GLU A 117 -5.67 5.51 23.53
C GLU A 117 -5.22 4.06 23.49
N VAL A 118 -4.49 3.73 22.43
CA VAL A 118 -3.67 2.53 22.29
C VAL A 118 -2.21 2.98 22.09
N VAL A 119 -1.31 2.49 22.94
CA VAL A 119 0.13 2.76 22.85
C VAL A 119 0.85 1.49 22.44
N VAL A 120 1.54 1.53 21.31
CA VAL A 120 2.37 0.43 20.81
C VAL A 120 3.84 0.76 21.01
N LYS A 121 4.57 -0.12 21.73
CA LYS A 121 6.02 -0.05 21.86
C LYS A 121 6.66 -1.14 21.02
N ASN A 122 7.47 -0.76 20.05
CA ASN A 122 8.11 -1.67 19.11
C ASN A 122 9.59 -1.31 18.93
N GLY A 123 10.47 -2.08 19.57
CA GLY A 123 11.88 -1.72 19.67
C GLY A 123 12.06 -0.38 20.38
N LYS A 124 12.73 0.56 19.73
CA LYS A 124 12.97 1.93 20.25
C LYS A 124 11.82 2.91 19.97
N TYR A 125 10.85 2.53 19.12
CA TYR A 125 9.74 3.38 18.71
C TYR A 125 8.53 3.23 19.61
N ILE A 126 7.84 4.32 19.85
CA ILE A 126 6.55 4.39 20.55
C ILE A 126 5.55 5.09 19.66
N TYR A 127 4.42 4.41 19.43
CA TYR A 127 3.32 4.90 18.61
C TYR A 127 2.10 5.10 19.52
N ARG A 128 1.50 6.28 19.47
CA ARG A 128 0.27 6.59 20.18
C ARG A 128 -0.87 6.77 19.19
N ILE A 129 -1.93 6.00 19.39
CA ILE A 129 -3.13 5.96 18.56
C ILE A 129 -4.29 6.45 19.42
N SER A 130 -4.93 7.53 19.01
CA SER A 130 -6.08 8.08 19.72
C SER A 130 -7.36 7.30 19.38
N LYS A 131 -8.23 7.09 20.38
CA LYS A 131 -9.53 6.44 20.19
C LYS A 131 -10.65 7.42 19.81
N ASN A 132 -10.34 8.71 19.78
CA ASN A 132 -11.26 9.79 19.42
C ASN A 132 -10.49 10.97 18.82
N GLY A 133 -11.21 11.99 18.35
CA GLY A 133 -10.63 13.19 17.75
C GLY A 133 -10.34 13.02 16.27
N GLN A 134 -9.48 13.89 15.75
CA GLN A 134 -9.16 13.95 14.31
C GLN A 134 -7.97 13.05 13.93
N ASN A 135 -7.06 12.81 14.86
CA ASN A 135 -5.82 12.07 14.59
C ASN A 135 -6.02 10.57 14.83
N PHE A 136 -5.65 9.75 13.86
CA PHE A 136 -5.58 8.31 14.06
C PHE A 136 -4.20 7.87 14.59
N ILE A 137 -3.14 8.68 14.40
CA ILE A 137 -1.85 8.58 15.08
C ILE A 137 -1.57 9.95 15.71
N ASP A 138 -1.50 10.01 17.04
CA ASP A 138 -1.17 11.25 17.74
C ASP A 138 0.32 11.59 17.59
N TYR A 139 1.19 10.60 17.84
CA TYR A 139 2.61 10.76 17.63
C TYR A 139 3.35 9.42 17.43
N ILE A 140 4.52 9.55 16.82
CA ILE A 140 5.58 8.53 16.74
C ILE A 140 6.82 9.13 17.36
N LYS A 141 7.42 8.46 18.35
CA LYS A 141 8.63 8.98 19.03
C LYS A 141 9.70 7.92 19.26
N VAL A 142 10.94 8.39 19.41
CA VAL A 142 12.12 7.62 19.81
C VAL A 142 12.78 8.33 20.99
N GLY A 143 12.87 7.65 22.11
CA GLY A 143 13.32 8.29 23.36
C GLY A 143 12.42 9.48 23.72
N CYS A 144 12.98 10.68 23.85
CA CYS A 144 12.24 11.91 24.11
C CYS A 144 11.82 12.65 22.83
N ASN A 145 12.35 12.29 21.66
CA ASN A 145 12.12 13.01 20.40
C ASN A 145 10.84 12.55 19.71
N ILE A 146 9.97 13.48 19.40
CA ILE A 146 8.81 13.24 18.52
C ILE A 146 9.31 13.30 17.08
N ILE A 147 9.17 12.17 16.37
CA ILE A 147 9.61 12.01 14.98
C ILE A 147 8.49 12.45 14.03
N SER A 148 7.24 12.18 14.40
CA SER A 148 6.05 12.57 13.64
C SER A 148 4.85 12.66 14.56
N GLN A 149 3.88 13.50 14.20
CA GLN A 149 2.66 13.68 14.98
C GLN A 149 1.46 14.04 14.10
N ASN A 150 0.26 14.06 14.73
CA ASN A 150 -0.98 14.53 14.12
C ASN A 150 -1.34 13.82 12.81
N GLY A 151 -1.13 12.50 12.74
CA GLY A 151 -1.52 11.70 11.58
C GLY A 151 -3.03 11.68 11.40
N ARG A 152 -3.54 12.24 10.29
CA ARG A 152 -4.96 12.36 10.00
C ARG A 152 -5.27 12.22 8.52
N LEU A 153 -6.50 11.80 8.21
CA LEU A 153 -7.00 11.81 6.84
C LEU A 153 -7.49 13.21 6.48
N ILE A 154 -7.36 13.56 5.22
CA ILE A 154 -7.82 14.82 4.66
C ILE A 154 -8.59 14.55 3.37
N CYS A 155 -9.69 15.27 3.17
CA CYS A 155 -10.44 15.26 1.93
C CYS A 155 -10.79 16.70 1.55
N ARG A 156 -10.81 17.00 0.28
CA ARG A 156 -11.20 18.30 -0.27
C ARG A 156 -12.28 18.08 -1.31
N LEU A 157 -13.42 18.73 -1.14
CA LEU A 157 -14.49 18.76 -2.13
C LEU A 157 -14.39 20.04 -2.97
N GLU A 158 -14.79 19.93 -4.21
CA GLU A 158 -14.99 21.04 -5.15
C GLU A 158 -16.49 21.23 -5.34
N ASN A 159 -17.00 22.37 -4.88
CA ASN A 159 -18.39 22.77 -5.06
C ASN A 159 -18.50 23.64 -6.33
N ARG A 160 -19.23 23.18 -7.33
CA ARG A 160 -19.45 23.88 -8.59
C ARG A 160 -20.71 24.73 -8.48
N ILE A 161 -20.56 26.00 -8.00
CA ILE A 161 -21.67 26.94 -7.83
C ILE A 161 -22.19 27.42 -9.20
N SER A 162 -21.27 27.62 -10.14
CA SER A 162 -21.53 27.88 -11.57
C SER A 162 -20.29 27.50 -12.38
N ASP A 163 -20.40 27.48 -13.70
CA ASP A 163 -19.30 27.13 -14.62
C ASP A 163 -18.00 27.91 -14.36
N ASN A 164 -18.10 29.11 -13.78
CA ASN A 164 -16.97 29.99 -13.52
C ASN A 164 -16.69 30.24 -12.02
N GLN A 165 -17.43 29.58 -11.11
CA GLN A 165 -17.28 29.81 -9.67
C GLN A 165 -17.15 28.49 -8.93
N LEU A 166 -15.90 28.16 -8.56
CA LEU A 166 -15.55 27.00 -7.76
C LEU A 166 -15.33 27.42 -6.31
N GLN A 167 -15.87 26.64 -5.38
CA GLN A 167 -15.60 26.76 -3.95
C GLN A 167 -15.05 25.43 -3.45
N PHE A 168 -14.07 25.50 -2.56
CA PHE A 168 -13.46 24.31 -2.00
C PHE A 168 -13.80 24.17 -0.53
N GLU A 169 -14.17 22.98 -0.13
CA GLU A 169 -14.44 22.62 1.26
C GLU A 169 -13.48 21.53 1.73
N ASN A 170 -12.93 21.73 2.95
CA ASN A 170 -11.95 20.81 3.53
C ASN A 170 -12.61 19.97 4.64
N TYR A 171 -12.32 18.68 4.60
CA TYR A 171 -12.74 17.69 5.57
C TYR A 171 -11.50 17.06 6.21
N THR A 172 -11.61 16.70 7.49
CA THR A 172 -10.61 15.94 8.22
C THR A 172 -11.22 14.67 8.80
N SER A 173 -10.41 13.67 9.10
CA SER A 173 -10.87 12.47 9.79
C SER A 173 -11.45 12.79 11.16
N VAL A 174 -12.51 12.07 11.55
CA VAL A 174 -12.97 11.94 12.93
C VAL A 174 -13.04 10.47 13.27
N VAL A 175 -12.21 10.05 14.21
CA VAL A 175 -12.14 8.67 14.71
C VAL A 175 -13.39 8.36 15.51
N LYS A 176 -14.04 7.24 15.22
CA LYS A 176 -15.25 6.76 15.92
C LYS A 176 -14.98 5.51 16.74
N ASN A 177 -14.11 4.64 16.25
CA ASN A 177 -13.85 3.35 16.89
C ASN A 177 -12.43 2.88 16.60
N VAL A 178 -11.79 2.31 17.62
CA VAL A 178 -10.46 1.69 17.50
C VAL A 178 -10.53 0.29 18.11
N VAL A 179 -10.13 -0.71 17.35
CA VAL A 179 -10.13 -2.11 17.74
C VAL A 179 -8.75 -2.71 17.54
N VAL A 180 -8.22 -3.35 18.57
CA VAL A 180 -7.02 -4.17 18.45
C VAL A 180 -7.43 -5.53 17.88
N GLU A 181 -7.26 -5.72 16.56
CA GLU A 181 -7.64 -6.96 15.87
C GLU A 181 -6.66 -8.10 16.18
N GLN A 182 -5.37 -7.78 16.41
CA GLN A 182 -4.34 -8.74 16.85
C GLN A 182 -3.39 -8.05 17.82
N ASN A 183 -3.09 -8.70 18.92
CA ASN A 183 -2.13 -8.25 19.93
C ASN A 183 -1.16 -9.40 20.25
N GLU A 184 -0.20 -9.60 19.38
CA GLU A 184 0.74 -10.70 19.44
C GLU A 184 2.19 -10.21 19.29
N PRO A 185 3.20 -10.95 19.78
CA PRO A 185 4.57 -10.44 19.86
C PRO A 185 5.27 -10.20 18.53
N ILE A 186 4.83 -10.82 17.42
CA ILE A 186 5.49 -10.69 16.11
C ILE A 186 4.75 -9.69 15.24
N ARG A 187 3.41 -9.74 15.23
CA ARG A 187 2.56 -8.80 14.50
C ARG A 187 1.41 -8.33 15.37
N THR A 188 1.22 -7.02 15.41
CA THR A 188 0.06 -6.36 16.03
C THR A 188 -0.72 -5.64 14.93
N VAL A 189 -2.06 -5.72 14.98
CA VAL A 189 -2.95 -5.07 14.01
C VAL A 189 -3.99 -4.25 14.76
N ILE A 190 -4.09 -2.98 14.39
CA ILE A 190 -5.07 -2.05 14.96
C ILE A 190 -5.94 -1.51 13.84
N LYS A 191 -7.25 -1.68 13.98
CA LYS A 191 -8.25 -1.12 13.09
C LYS A 191 -8.83 0.15 13.68
N ILE A 192 -8.90 1.20 12.87
CA ILE A 192 -9.44 2.52 13.20
C ILE A 192 -10.54 2.82 12.19
N SER A 193 -11.75 3.07 12.67
CA SER A 193 -12.90 3.40 11.83
C SER A 193 -13.40 4.81 12.13
N GLY A 194 -13.83 5.52 11.11
CA GLY A 194 -14.30 6.91 11.26
C GLY A 194 -15.01 7.45 10.03
N MET A 195 -15.12 8.77 9.98
CA MET A 195 -15.70 9.53 8.87
C MET A 195 -14.85 10.77 8.62
N HIS A 196 -14.89 11.31 7.42
CA HIS A 196 -14.43 12.68 7.18
C HIS A 196 -15.51 13.66 7.67
N TYR A 197 -15.08 14.78 8.21
CA TYR A 197 -15.93 15.78 8.83
C TYR A 197 -15.49 17.19 8.45
N SER A 198 -16.46 18.03 8.06
CA SER A 198 -16.26 19.45 7.84
C SER A 198 -16.69 20.25 9.06
N GLU A 199 -15.85 21.18 9.49
CA GLU A 199 -16.17 22.12 10.57
C GLU A 199 -17.16 23.22 10.12
N ILE A 200 -17.24 23.47 8.81
CA ILE A 200 -18.05 24.55 8.25
C ILE A 200 -19.52 24.14 8.22
N ASP A 201 -19.85 23.08 7.50
CA ASP A 201 -21.22 22.61 7.30
C ASP A 201 -21.64 21.51 8.29
N LYS A 202 -20.72 21.08 9.18
CA LYS A 202 -20.93 19.98 10.15
C LYS A 202 -21.27 18.64 9.50
N ARG A 203 -21.00 18.48 8.23
CA ARG A 203 -21.27 17.29 7.45
C ARG A 203 -20.27 16.19 7.75
N LYS A 204 -20.76 14.94 7.80
CA LYS A 204 -19.97 13.71 7.83
C LYS A 204 -20.08 13.04 6.48
N PHE A 205 -18.94 12.63 5.92
CA PHE A 205 -18.82 12.14 4.57
C PHE A 205 -17.68 11.12 4.47
N LEU A 206 -17.70 10.21 3.52
CA LEU A 206 -16.69 9.19 3.24
C LEU A 206 -16.28 8.39 4.50
N PRO A 207 -17.07 7.40 4.91
CA PRO A 207 -16.67 6.46 5.96
C PRO A 207 -15.40 5.75 5.57
N PHE A 208 -14.48 5.59 6.54
CA PHE A 208 -13.20 4.95 6.32
C PHE A 208 -12.87 3.91 7.38
N ASP A 209 -12.04 2.95 6.97
CA ASP A 209 -11.29 2.04 7.82
C ASP A 209 -9.79 2.20 7.55
N VAL A 210 -9.01 2.41 8.60
CA VAL A 210 -7.55 2.38 8.57
C VAL A 210 -7.07 1.20 9.39
N ARG A 211 -6.23 0.33 8.81
CA ARG A 211 -5.53 -0.73 9.55
C ARG A 211 -4.05 -0.43 9.61
N LEU A 212 -3.50 -0.44 10.82
CA LEU A 212 -2.07 -0.28 11.08
C LEU A 212 -1.48 -1.64 11.44
N TYR A 213 -0.48 -2.06 10.66
CA TYR A 213 0.25 -3.31 10.89
C TYR A 213 1.65 -3.00 11.40
N PHE A 214 1.92 -3.50 12.58
CA PHE A 214 3.23 -3.40 13.25
C PHE A 214 3.89 -4.77 13.24
N TYR A 215 5.19 -4.81 12.89
CA TYR A 215 5.99 -6.02 12.94
C TYR A 215 7.16 -5.85 13.89
N ARG A 216 7.50 -6.88 14.62
CA ARG A 216 8.50 -6.90 15.70
C ARG A 216 9.84 -6.31 15.26
N ASN A 217 10.32 -5.29 16.00
CA ASN A 217 11.60 -4.62 15.75
C ASN A 217 11.76 -4.06 14.33
N VAL A 218 10.66 -3.75 13.67
CA VAL A 218 10.60 -3.06 12.39
C VAL A 218 9.99 -1.69 12.65
N ALA A 219 10.66 -0.62 12.23
CA ALA A 219 10.15 0.75 12.37
C ALA A 219 8.98 1.03 11.42
N GLU A 220 9.00 0.36 10.28
CA GLU A 220 7.99 0.47 9.24
C GLU A 220 6.60 0.07 9.74
N ILE A 221 5.61 0.89 9.42
CA ILE A 221 4.19 0.61 9.64
C ILE A 221 3.54 0.49 8.26
N ARG A 222 2.88 -0.63 8.00
CA ARG A 222 1.98 -0.73 6.85
C ARG A 222 0.62 -0.16 7.27
N LEU A 223 0.14 0.83 6.54
CA LEU A 223 -1.16 1.45 6.70
C LEU A 223 -2.04 1.07 5.51
N VAL A 224 -3.17 0.44 5.78
CA VAL A 224 -4.18 0.11 4.77
C VAL A 224 -5.39 0.98 5.03
N HIS A 225 -5.68 1.88 4.09
CA HIS A 225 -6.83 2.78 4.12
C HIS A 225 -7.87 2.31 3.12
N SER A 226 -9.10 2.14 3.59
CA SER A 226 -10.27 1.86 2.74
C SER A 226 -11.33 2.91 3.02
N PHE A 227 -12.01 3.38 1.98
CA PHE A 227 -13.20 4.21 2.13
C PHE A 227 -14.33 3.65 1.28
N VAL A 228 -15.54 4.06 1.60
CA VAL A 228 -16.74 3.76 0.82
C VAL A 228 -17.38 5.08 0.43
N PHE A 229 -17.74 5.23 -0.84
CA PHE A 229 -18.42 6.44 -1.31
C PHE A 229 -19.88 6.44 -0.82
N ASP A 230 -20.22 7.40 0.04
CA ASP A 230 -21.57 7.61 0.60
C ASP A 230 -22.15 8.99 0.22
N GLY A 231 -21.53 9.63 -0.78
CA GLY A 231 -21.89 10.95 -1.27
C GLY A 231 -23.02 10.97 -2.30
N GLN A 232 -23.28 12.17 -2.77
CA GLN A 232 -24.20 12.44 -3.88
C GLN A 232 -23.37 12.74 -5.14
N GLN A 233 -23.47 11.88 -6.15
CA GLN A 233 -22.66 11.97 -7.36
C GLN A 233 -22.81 13.32 -8.09
N GLU A 234 -23.99 13.96 -7.99
CA GLU A 234 -24.28 15.21 -8.69
C GLU A 234 -23.61 16.44 -8.06
N THR A 235 -23.18 16.35 -6.79
CA THR A 235 -22.67 17.51 -6.05
C THR A 235 -21.32 17.29 -5.38
N ASP A 236 -20.94 16.02 -5.12
CA ASP A 236 -19.76 15.70 -4.32
C ASP A 236 -18.57 15.36 -5.22
N PHE A 237 -17.89 16.36 -5.72
CA PHE A 237 -16.70 16.23 -6.55
C PHE A 237 -15.45 16.21 -5.66
N ILE A 238 -14.81 15.05 -5.49
CA ILE A 238 -13.62 14.91 -4.64
C ILE A 238 -12.40 15.48 -5.36
N LYS A 239 -11.97 16.66 -4.93
CA LYS A 239 -10.78 17.36 -5.47
C LYS A 239 -9.47 16.83 -4.90
N GLY A 240 -9.51 16.25 -3.70
CA GLY A 240 -8.33 15.65 -3.09
C GLY A 240 -8.72 14.69 -1.98
N LEU A 241 -8.02 13.55 -1.91
CA LEU A 241 -8.17 12.56 -0.84
C LEU A 241 -6.79 12.08 -0.41
N GLY A 242 -6.46 12.21 0.88
CA GLY A 242 -5.10 11.91 1.32
C GLY A 242 -4.92 11.73 2.82
N VAL A 243 -3.66 11.58 3.19
CA VAL A 243 -3.17 11.45 4.57
C VAL A 243 -2.10 12.52 4.81
N VAL A 244 -2.09 13.14 5.98
CA VAL A 244 -1.08 14.13 6.37
C VAL A 244 -0.49 13.79 7.73
N PHE A 245 0.81 14.05 7.87
CA PHE A 245 1.56 13.98 9.11
C PHE A 245 2.35 15.27 9.31
N ASP A 246 2.46 15.72 10.55
CA ASP A 246 3.35 16.79 10.94
C ASP A 246 4.69 16.17 11.39
N VAL A 247 5.81 16.76 10.93
CA VAL A 247 7.17 16.27 11.19
C VAL A 247 7.98 17.39 11.85
N PRO A 248 8.14 17.36 13.18
CA PRO A 248 8.96 18.32 13.90
C PRO A 248 10.44 18.16 13.53
N PHE A 249 11.14 19.27 13.36
CA PHE A 249 12.59 19.30 13.19
C PHE A 249 13.29 19.57 14.52
N HIS A 250 14.45 18.96 14.68
CA HIS A 250 15.31 19.10 15.85
C HIS A 250 16.63 19.81 15.50
N GLU A 251 16.83 20.10 14.22
CA GLU A 251 18.06 20.64 13.67
C GLU A 251 17.83 21.92 12.87
N SER A 252 18.90 22.69 12.73
CA SER A 252 18.92 23.90 11.91
C SER A 252 18.59 23.58 10.44
N VAL A 253 18.11 24.60 9.71
CA VAL A 253 17.57 24.45 8.35
C VAL A 253 18.56 23.82 7.34
N GLN A 254 19.87 24.02 7.51
CA GLN A 254 20.92 23.44 6.67
C GLN A 254 21.10 21.94 6.85
N ASN A 255 20.60 21.38 7.96
CA ASN A 255 20.65 19.96 8.27
C ASN A 255 19.33 19.23 7.95
N ARG A 256 18.37 19.92 7.29
CA ARG A 256 17.06 19.38 6.88
C ARG A 256 17.09 18.95 5.42
N HIS A 257 16.41 17.85 5.12
CA HIS A 257 16.42 17.23 3.79
C HIS A 257 15.03 16.82 3.34
N VAL A 258 14.82 16.93 2.03
CA VAL A 258 13.65 16.39 1.33
C VAL A 258 14.11 15.47 0.20
N ARG A 259 13.43 14.32 0.07
CA ARG A 259 13.72 13.35 -1.00
C ARG A 259 12.43 12.82 -1.59
N PHE A 260 12.47 12.52 -2.89
CA PHE A 260 11.40 11.81 -3.59
C PHE A 260 12.00 10.68 -4.42
N SER A 261 11.33 9.52 -4.46
CA SER A 261 11.69 8.48 -5.42
C SER A 261 11.41 8.96 -6.84
N ALA A 262 12.31 8.68 -7.74
CA ALA A 262 12.11 8.80 -9.18
C ALA A 262 11.88 7.40 -9.77
N GLY A 263 11.63 7.31 -11.06
CA GLY A 263 11.46 6.02 -11.72
C GLY A 263 12.75 5.20 -11.79
N ASN A 264 12.60 3.90 -11.94
CA ASN A 264 13.71 2.94 -12.14
C ASN A 264 14.77 2.97 -11.01
N GLY A 265 14.34 3.15 -9.77
CA GLY A 265 15.24 3.22 -8.61
C GLY A 265 16.03 4.52 -8.52
N GLY A 266 15.64 5.56 -9.24
CA GLY A 266 16.18 6.89 -9.11
C GLY A 266 15.74 7.59 -7.82
N LEU A 267 16.51 8.58 -7.39
CA LEU A 267 16.20 9.39 -6.21
C LEU A 267 16.52 10.86 -6.48
N TRP A 268 15.53 11.72 -6.33
CA TRP A 268 15.75 13.15 -6.20
C TRP A 268 15.93 13.50 -4.72
N SER A 269 16.98 14.28 -4.39
CA SER A 269 17.36 14.59 -3.00
C SER A 269 17.95 15.98 -2.92
N GLU A 270 17.44 16.81 -2.02
CA GLU A 270 17.96 18.16 -1.80
C GLU A 270 17.90 18.55 -0.32
N PRO A 271 18.93 19.24 0.21
CA PRO A 271 18.83 19.95 1.49
C PRO A 271 17.84 21.13 1.37
N VAL A 272 17.14 21.47 2.45
CA VAL A 272 16.18 22.59 2.49
C VAL A 272 16.87 23.94 2.23
N LYS A 273 18.11 24.08 2.68
CA LYS A 273 18.97 25.22 2.39
C LYS A 273 20.30 24.70 1.82
N PRO A 274 20.38 24.47 0.49
CA PRO A 274 21.55 23.88 -0.13
C PRO A 274 22.74 24.84 -0.12
N ILE A 275 23.90 24.34 0.30
CA ILE A 275 25.19 25.04 0.24
C ILE A 275 25.80 24.75 -1.12
N VAL A 276 25.98 25.81 -1.93
CA VAL A 276 26.55 25.69 -3.28
C VAL A 276 28.09 25.78 -3.23
N THR A 277 28.75 24.93 -4.02
CA THR A 277 30.23 24.84 -4.05
C THR A 277 30.90 25.94 -4.86
N ARG A 278 30.18 26.67 -5.70
CA ARG A 278 30.67 27.78 -6.52
C ARG A 278 30.49 29.12 -5.82
N SER A 279 31.01 29.25 -4.61
CA SER A 279 31.17 30.57 -3.98
C SER A 279 32.51 31.17 -4.39
N PRO A 280 32.59 32.48 -4.72
CA PRO A 280 33.86 33.16 -4.87
C PRO A 280 34.67 33.19 -3.56
N PHE A 281 34.03 32.89 -2.44
CA PHE A 281 34.59 32.82 -1.12
C PHE A 281 34.65 31.35 -0.65
N ILE A 282 35.46 30.52 -1.33
CA ILE A 282 35.73 29.17 -0.85
C ILE A 282 36.71 29.29 0.32
N PHE A 283 36.17 29.24 1.53
CA PHE A 283 36.99 29.09 2.74
C PHE A 283 37.62 27.71 2.76
N GLU A 284 38.82 27.59 3.30
CA GLU A 284 39.47 26.33 3.54
C GLU A 284 38.54 25.43 4.37
N GLY A 285 38.14 24.26 3.84
CA GLY A 285 37.17 23.35 4.45
C GLY A 285 35.70 23.44 3.97
N GLN A 286 35.26 24.48 3.25
CA GLN A 286 33.86 24.60 2.79
C GLN A 286 33.44 23.60 1.72
N ARG A 287 34.39 23.11 0.91
CA ARG A 287 34.12 22.05 -0.05
C ARG A 287 33.58 20.80 0.65
N ASN A 288 34.19 20.43 1.78
CA ASN A 288 33.75 19.29 2.60
C ASN A 288 32.39 19.54 3.25
N ILE A 289 32.04 20.78 3.60
CA ILE A 289 30.74 21.12 4.19
C ILE A 289 29.62 20.87 3.19
N ALA A 290 29.74 21.30 1.95
CA ALA A 290 28.75 21.07 0.91
C ALA A 290 28.60 19.56 0.57
N GLU A 291 29.73 18.85 0.47
CA GLU A 291 29.73 17.39 0.25
C GLU A 291 29.09 16.64 1.41
N ASN A 292 29.43 17.01 2.66
CA ASN A 292 28.83 16.43 3.86
C ASN A 292 27.32 16.68 3.91
N GLN A 293 26.87 17.91 3.61
CA GLN A 293 25.45 18.22 3.53
C GLN A 293 24.74 17.35 2.49
N MET A 294 25.30 17.25 1.27
CA MET A 294 24.73 16.43 0.21
C MET A 294 24.74 14.94 0.53
N ALA A 295 25.68 14.49 1.36
CA ALA A 295 25.71 13.13 1.89
C ALA A 295 24.70 12.89 3.03
N GLY A 296 24.08 13.95 3.58
CA GLY A 296 23.16 13.87 4.71
C GLY A 296 23.88 13.77 6.06
N LEU A 297 25.14 14.20 6.11
CA LEU A 297 25.90 14.30 7.35
C LEU A 297 25.62 15.63 8.02
N ARG A 298 25.69 15.65 9.36
CA ARG A 298 25.54 16.87 10.14
C ARG A 298 26.63 17.87 9.79
N ILE A 299 26.23 19.09 9.46
CA ILE A 299 27.15 20.21 9.30
C ILE A 299 26.97 21.20 10.46
N PRO A 300 28.06 21.87 10.89
CA PRO A 300 27.99 22.83 11.98
C PRO A 300 27.11 24.03 11.63
N GLU A 301 26.71 24.75 12.66
CA GLU A 301 26.12 26.07 12.46
C GLU A 301 27.19 27.03 11.94
N ILE A 302 26.79 27.88 11.00
CA ILE A 302 27.65 28.93 10.47
C ILE A 302 27.56 30.09 11.44
N SER A 303 28.66 30.33 12.18
CA SER A 303 28.75 31.35 13.24
C SER A 303 28.64 32.77 12.69
N ASN A 304 27.97 33.64 13.45
CA ASN A 304 27.95 35.08 13.20
C ASN A 304 29.36 35.72 13.33
N ASP A 305 30.32 35.04 13.98
CA ASP A 305 31.69 35.52 14.16
C ASP A 305 32.46 35.62 12.83
N ASP A 306 32.07 34.78 11.83
CA ASP A 306 32.52 34.97 10.44
C ASP A 306 31.46 35.75 9.66
N SER A 307 31.50 37.06 9.74
CA SER A 307 30.54 37.98 9.15
C SER A 307 30.35 37.78 7.64
N THR A 308 31.38 37.35 6.92
CA THR A 308 31.36 37.13 5.48
C THR A 308 30.67 35.82 5.13
N ALA A 309 31.04 34.74 5.79
CA ALA A 309 30.42 33.43 5.59
C ALA A 309 28.94 33.45 6.02
N PHE A 310 28.62 34.08 7.13
CA PHE A 310 27.27 34.25 7.63
C PHE A 310 26.41 35.08 6.66
N THR A 311 26.92 36.20 6.17
CA THR A 311 26.20 37.05 5.19
C THR A 311 25.93 36.28 3.91
N TRP A 312 26.92 35.58 3.37
CA TRP A 312 26.76 34.76 2.19
C TRP A 312 25.74 33.64 2.42
N PHE A 313 25.84 32.91 3.53
CA PHE A 313 24.91 31.85 3.88
C PHE A 313 23.46 32.36 4.04
N SER A 314 23.28 33.55 4.63
CA SER A 314 21.96 34.16 4.82
C SER A 314 21.24 34.43 3.51
N HIS A 315 21.97 34.71 2.40
CA HIS A 315 21.43 34.98 1.08
C HIS A 315 21.13 33.71 0.25
N LEU A 316 21.55 32.53 0.69
CA LEU A 316 21.20 31.29 -0.01
C LEU A 316 19.69 31.05 0.02
N ALA A 317 19.16 30.57 -1.10
CA ALA A 317 17.76 30.21 -1.19
C ALA A 317 17.39 29.10 -0.21
N GLN A 318 16.21 29.20 0.38
CA GLN A 318 15.61 28.16 1.20
C GLN A 318 14.33 27.68 0.52
N TRP A 319 14.15 26.39 0.44
CA TRP A 319 13.01 25.80 -0.21
C TRP A 319 12.01 25.35 0.85
N ASN A 320 10.79 25.90 0.81
CA ASN A 320 9.77 25.66 1.84
C ASN A 320 8.80 24.54 1.48
N ASP A 321 8.40 24.49 0.21
CA ASP A 321 7.43 23.52 -0.24
C ASP A 321 7.96 22.75 -1.45
N TYR A 322 7.60 21.45 -1.48
CA TYR A 322 8.01 20.52 -2.53
C TYR A 322 6.83 19.63 -2.86
N LYS A 323 6.71 19.20 -4.09
CA LYS A 323 5.74 18.19 -4.50
C LYS A 323 6.25 17.31 -5.64
N LEU A 324 5.89 16.04 -5.58
CA LEU A 324 5.96 15.06 -6.66
C LEU A 324 4.53 14.77 -7.09
N THR A 325 4.22 14.94 -8.38
CA THR A 325 2.90 14.68 -8.96
C THR A 325 3.01 13.64 -10.05
N GLN A 326 2.11 12.65 -10.04
CA GLN A 326 1.90 11.65 -11.10
C GLN A 326 0.43 11.75 -11.50
N LEU A 327 0.13 12.57 -12.52
CA LEU A 327 -1.25 12.86 -12.93
C LEU A 327 -1.75 11.99 -14.10
N ASN A 328 -0.85 11.21 -14.66
CA ASN A 328 -1.14 10.20 -15.68
C ASN A 328 -0.21 8.99 -15.46
N GLU A 329 -0.42 7.93 -16.19
CA GLU A 329 0.27 6.64 -16.05
C GLU A 329 1.76 6.69 -16.43
N ASN A 330 2.19 7.71 -17.17
CA ASN A 330 3.53 7.74 -17.78
C ASN A 330 4.22 9.10 -17.67
N GLY A 331 3.87 9.91 -16.68
CA GLY A 331 4.48 11.22 -16.47
C GLY A 331 4.43 11.69 -15.01
N PHE A 332 5.59 11.81 -14.35
CA PHE A 332 5.68 12.51 -13.08
C PHE A 332 6.52 13.78 -13.19
N SER A 333 6.26 14.72 -12.30
CA SER A 333 7.09 15.90 -12.12
C SER A 333 7.37 16.18 -10.65
N ILE A 334 8.57 16.73 -10.36
CA ILE A 334 8.94 17.26 -9.06
C ILE A 334 9.10 18.76 -9.18
N SER A 335 8.44 19.50 -8.29
CA SER A 335 8.49 20.96 -8.23
C SER A 335 8.76 21.42 -6.80
N LYS A 336 9.33 22.62 -6.66
CA LYS A 336 9.64 23.26 -5.37
C LYS A 336 9.38 24.76 -5.41
N ARG A 337 9.18 25.38 -4.26
CA ARG A 337 9.04 26.83 -4.12
C ARG A 337 9.57 27.32 -2.76
N THR A 338 9.92 28.60 -2.69
CA THR A 338 10.49 29.22 -1.50
C THR A 338 9.46 29.58 -0.43
N ASN A 339 8.20 29.82 -0.82
CA ASN A 339 7.08 30.09 0.07
C ASN A 339 5.75 29.91 -0.66
N GLN A 340 4.64 29.97 0.07
CA GLN A 340 3.29 29.76 -0.49
C GLN A 340 2.85 30.79 -1.54
N ARG A 341 3.50 31.96 -1.59
CA ARG A 341 3.20 33.03 -2.58
C ARG A 341 4.10 32.95 -3.81
N SER A 342 5.18 32.16 -3.76
CA SER A 342 6.11 31.97 -4.88
C SER A 342 5.55 30.99 -5.90
N SER A 343 5.93 31.18 -7.16
CA SER A 343 5.66 30.21 -8.22
C SER A 343 6.37 28.89 -7.95
N TRP A 344 5.78 27.80 -8.40
CA TRP A 344 6.44 26.52 -8.45
C TRP A 344 7.53 26.50 -9.51
N LEU A 345 8.71 26.06 -9.14
CA LEU A 345 9.86 25.87 -10.02
C LEU A 345 10.05 24.37 -10.27
N PHE A 346 10.30 24.04 -11.52
CA PHE A 346 10.62 22.68 -11.95
C PHE A 346 11.94 22.22 -11.32
N ALA A 347 11.95 20.99 -10.80
CA ALA A 347 13.12 20.37 -10.20
C ALA A 347 13.53 19.07 -10.91
N ASN A 348 12.59 18.21 -11.29
CA ASN A 348 12.84 16.95 -12.00
C ASN A 348 11.54 16.42 -12.63
N ALA A 349 11.67 15.47 -13.56
CA ALA A 349 10.57 14.72 -14.13
C ALA A 349 11.03 13.33 -14.61
N GLY A 350 10.07 12.47 -14.91
CA GLY A 350 10.28 11.15 -15.48
C GLY A 350 8.95 10.47 -15.78
N ASN A 351 8.98 9.19 -16.09
CA ASN A 351 7.78 8.48 -16.50
C ASN A 351 6.97 7.96 -15.30
N ARG A 352 7.49 7.02 -14.53
CA ARG A 352 6.77 6.28 -13.48
C ARG A 352 7.57 6.35 -12.19
N SER A 353 7.04 7.00 -11.15
CA SER A 353 7.70 7.12 -9.85
C SER A 353 7.33 5.93 -8.95
N ASP A 354 8.28 5.48 -8.11
CA ASP A 354 8.02 4.45 -7.08
C ASP A 354 7.17 4.97 -5.90
N GLY A 355 6.84 6.27 -5.87
CA GLY A 355 5.87 6.85 -4.94
C GLY A 355 6.35 6.94 -3.49
N LEU A 356 7.60 7.36 -3.23
CA LEU A 356 8.11 7.63 -1.90
C LEU A 356 8.51 9.09 -1.74
N ALA A 357 8.13 9.69 -0.60
CA ALA A 357 8.63 10.97 -0.11
C ALA A 357 9.27 10.82 1.26
N LEU A 358 10.27 11.66 1.54
CA LEU A 358 10.94 11.73 2.83
C LEU A 358 11.14 13.20 3.21
N VAL A 359 10.85 13.54 4.46
CA VAL A 359 11.22 14.80 5.10
C VAL A 359 11.75 14.54 6.49
N GLY A 360 12.80 15.23 6.85
CA GLY A 360 13.42 15.17 8.17
C GLY A 360 14.72 15.95 8.22
N ASP A 361 15.38 15.84 9.34
CA ASP A 361 16.73 16.35 9.54
C ASP A 361 17.72 15.21 9.88
N VAL A 362 18.96 15.54 10.16
CA VAL A 362 19.98 14.52 10.48
C VAL A 362 19.71 13.79 11.80
N SER A 363 18.76 14.25 12.62
CA SER A 363 18.35 13.64 13.90
C SER A 363 17.04 12.85 13.82
N GLY A 364 16.33 12.90 12.68
CA GLY A 364 15.11 12.12 12.49
C GLY A 364 14.12 12.71 11.50
N GLY A 365 13.06 11.97 11.25
CA GLY A 365 11.99 12.35 10.34
C GLY A 365 11.11 11.19 9.92
N LEU A 366 10.32 11.42 8.87
CA LEU A 366 9.36 10.46 8.34
C LEU A 366 9.55 10.30 6.82
N ALA A 367 9.61 9.06 6.36
CA ALA A 367 9.36 8.72 4.97
C ALA A 367 7.98 8.07 4.83
N VAL A 368 7.30 8.36 3.73
CA VAL A 368 5.99 7.80 3.39
C VAL A 368 6.02 7.30 1.96
N SER A 369 5.35 6.18 1.70
CA SER A 369 5.20 5.65 0.35
C SER A 369 3.76 5.23 0.09
N LEU A 370 3.31 5.37 -1.15
CA LEU A 370 2.02 4.87 -1.63
C LEU A 370 2.29 3.72 -2.60
N LYS A 371 1.81 2.53 -2.26
CA LYS A 371 1.89 1.35 -3.14
C LYS A 371 1.08 1.58 -4.41
N ASN A 372 1.58 1.13 -5.55
CA ASN A 372 0.98 1.35 -6.87
C ASN A 372 0.77 2.84 -7.20
N PHE A 373 1.73 3.68 -6.84
CA PHE A 373 1.63 5.14 -6.95
C PHE A 373 1.29 5.60 -8.37
N TRP A 374 2.08 5.17 -9.36
CA TRP A 374 1.85 5.55 -10.76
C TRP A 374 0.68 4.79 -11.39
N GLN A 375 0.43 3.53 -10.98
CA GLN A 375 -0.69 2.74 -11.48
C GLN A 375 -2.05 3.30 -11.04
N SER A 376 -2.10 3.92 -9.86
CA SER A 376 -3.33 4.49 -9.29
C SER A 376 -3.36 6.01 -9.40
N TYR A 377 -2.83 6.55 -10.50
CA TYR A 377 -2.93 7.99 -10.75
C TYR A 377 -4.40 8.46 -10.75
N PRO A 378 -4.69 9.76 -10.51
CA PRO A 378 -3.77 10.84 -10.21
C PRO A 378 -3.36 10.85 -8.74
N ALA A 379 -2.07 10.75 -8.48
CA ALA A 379 -1.53 10.73 -7.12
C ALA A 379 -0.43 11.79 -6.94
N SER A 380 -0.20 12.23 -5.69
CA SER A 380 0.90 13.14 -5.40
C SER A 380 1.42 13.00 -3.98
N LEU A 381 2.68 13.42 -3.79
CA LEU A 381 3.36 13.50 -2.51
C LEU A 381 3.81 14.94 -2.30
N GLU A 382 3.51 15.51 -1.14
CA GLU A 382 3.89 16.90 -0.83
C GLU A 382 4.67 17.00 0.46
N VAL A 383 5.62 17.91 0.51
CA VAL A 383 6.26 18.39 1.71
C VAL A 383 6.03 19.90 1.79
N ASN A 384 5.42 20.37 2.85
CA ASN A 384 5.16 21.79 3.06
C ASN A 384 5.85 22.26 4.34
N ASN A 385 6.16 23.56 4.41
CA ASN A 385 6.74 24.23 5.58
C ASN A 385 8.09 23.65 6.03
N ALA A 386 8.95 23.20 5.11
CA ALA A 386 10.25 22.62 5.42
C ALA A 386 11.24 23.62 6.07
N THR A 387 11.01 24.93 5.94
CA THR A 387 11.77 25.97 6.62
C THR A 387 11.29 26.31 8.03
N SER A 388 10.09 25.87 8.41
CA SER A 388 9.49 26.08 9.73
C SER A 388 9.96 25.02 10.73
N ASP A 389 9.63 25.16 12.02
CA ASP A 389 9.98 24.16 13.05
C ASP A 389 9.26 22.82 12.86
N VAL A 390 8.14 22.82 12.14
CA VAL A 390 7.35 21.63 11.83
C VAL A 390 7.00 21.65 10.37
N ALA A 391 7.45 20.63 9.64
CA ALA A 391 7.01 20.37 8.26
C ALA A 391 5.74 19.53 8.24
N GLN A 392 5.06 19.53 7.10
CA GLN A 392 3.98 18.59 6.80
C GLN A 392 4.39 17.70 5.64
N ILE A 393 4.18 16.40 5.78
CA ILE A 393 4.27 15.45 4.67
C ILE A 393 2.87 14.91 4.35
N LYS A 394 2.48 14.98 3.07
CA LYS A 394 1.17 14.57 2.61
C LYS A 394 1.29 13.50 1.52
N VAL A 395 0.43 12.52 1.62
CA VAL A 395 0.20 11.52 0.57
C VAL A 395 -1.21 11.73 0.04
N TRP A 396 -1.31 12.15 -1.19
CA TRP A 396 -2.57 12.28 -1.89
C TRP A 396 -2.81 11.01 -2.72
N MET A 397 -3.78 10.22 -2.30
CA MET A 397 -4.27 9.06 -3.06
C MET A 397 -5.06 9.50 -4.29
N TRP A 398 -5.74 10.65 -4.19
CA TRP A 398 -6.25 11.45 -5.31
C TRP A 398 -5.66 12.85 -5.20
N SER A 399 -4.88 13.24 -6.22
CA SER A 399 -4.14 14.49 -6.20
C SER A 399 -5.05 15.71 -6.40
N PRO A 400 -4.93 16.76 -5.57
CA PRO A 400 -5.66 18.01 -5.80
C PRO A 400 -5.17 18.81 -7.02
N ASP A 401 -4.06 18.42 -7.64
CA ASP A 401 -3.57 19.01 -8.88
C ASP A 401 -4.31 18.44 -10.12
N ALA A 402 -4.97 17.29 -10.00
CA ALA A 402 -5.83 16.72 -11.03
C ALA A 402 -7.22 17.37 -11.03
N ASP A 403 -8.03 17.02 -12.02
CA ASP A 403 -9.46 17.32 -12.00
C ASP A 403 -10.14 16.68 -10.79
N ALA A 404 -11.24 17.27 -10.33
CA ALA A 404 -12.02 16.66 -9.27
C ALA A 404 -12.65 15.35 -9.76
N MET A 405 -12.64 14.33 -8.90
CA MET A 405 -13.26 13.04 -9.14
C MET A 405 -14.75 13.24 -9.43
N ASP A 406 -15.17 12.92 -10.65
CA ASP A 406 -16.54 13.07 -11.12
C ASP A 406 -17.16 11.69 -11.31
N LEU A 407 -18.09 11.35 -10.45
CA LEU A 407 -18.74 10.04 -10.40
C LEU A 407 -20.16 10.06 -10.98
N ARG A 408 -20.52 11.09 -11.74
CA ARG A 408 -21.84 11.18 -12.38
C ARG A 408 -21.98 10.14 -13.48
N HIS A 409 -23.19 9.68 -13.67
CA HIS A 409 -23.57 8.90 -14.83
C HIS A 409 -23.85 9.86 -16.00
N TYR A 410 -23.08 9.77 -17.06
CA TYR A 410 -23.18 10.69 -18.21
C TYR A 410 -24.13 10.20 -19.29
N ASP A 411 -24.35 8.90 -19.37
CA ASP A 411 -25.12 8.30 -20.43
C ASP A 411 -26.54 7.99 -19.98
N THR A 412 -27.50 8.67 -20.58
CA THR A 412 -28.93 8.51 -20.32
C THR A 412 -29.68 7.95 -21.53
N ILE A 413 -28.99 7.63 -22.61
CA ILE A 413 -29.56 7.14 -23.87
C ILE A 413 -29.24 5.65 -24.02
N PRO A 414 -30.25 4.77 -24.27
CA PRO A 414 -30.01 3.37 -24.54
C PRO A 414 -29.15 3.15 -25.78
N HIS A 415 -28.15 2.27 -25.68
CA HIS A 415 -27.20 1.98 -26.76
C HIS A 415 -27.69 0.91 -27.76
N ASN A 416 -28.96 0.58 -27.82
CA ASN A 416 -29.57 -0.47 -28.64
C ASN A 416 -29.26 -1.90 -28.15
N LEU A 417 -29.09 -2.82 -29.09
CA LEU A 417 -28.81 -4.23 -28.79
C LEU A 417 -27.42 -4.47 -28.23
N ASP A 418 -26.51 -3.53 -28.44
CA ASP A 418 -25.12 -3.59 -27.98
C ASP A 418 -24.97 -3.02 -26.57
N ALA A 419 -26.05 -2.52 -25.99
CA ALA A 419 -26.05 -1.92 -24.69
C ALA A 419 -26.96 -2.68 -23.73
N THR A 420 -26.65 -2.55 -22.47
CA THR A 420 -27.46 -3.12 -21.42
C THR A 420 -28.63 -2.19 -21.10
N TYR A 421 -29.78 -2.78 -20.78
CA TYR A 421 -30.94 -2.01 -20.30
C TYR A 421 -30.67 -1.27 -18.99
N GLU A 422 -29.57 -1.58 -18.33
CA GLU A 422 -29.14 -0.94 -17.08
C GLU A 422 -28.79 0.55 -17.27
N ASP A 423 -28.37 0.95 -18.47
CA ASP A 423 -27.91 2.32 -18.76
C ASP A 423 -28.95 3.38 -18.42
N VAL A 424 -30.21 3.04 -18.51
CA VAL A 424 -31.31 4.00 -18.36
C VAL A 424 -32.23 3.71 -17.17
N GLN A 425 -31.92 2.72 -16.36
CA GLN A 425 -32.75 2.39 -15.19
C GLN A 425 -32.38 3.28 -14.01
N PRO A 426 -33.29 4.13 -13.50
CA PRO A 426 -33.01 5.00 -12.36
C PRO A 426 -32.53 4.21 -11.13
N GLY A 427 -31.46 4.68 -10.50
CA GLY A 427 -30.91 4.12 -9.27
C GLY A 427 -30.09 2.84 -9.41
N LEU A 428 -29.88 2.33 -10.65
CA LEU A 428 -29.08 1.15 -10.90
C LEU A 428 -27.62 1.49 -11.27
N SER A 429 -27.37 2.63 -11.89
CA SER A 429 -26.04 3.14 -12.21
C SER A 429 -25.65 4.23 -11.20
N THR A 430 -25.21 3.84 -10.01
CA THR A 430 -24.84 4.76 -8.96
C THR A 430 -23.49 4.37 -8.35
N PRO A 431 -22.61 5.33 -8.03
CA PRO A 431 -21.38 5.07 -7.30
C PRO A 431 -21.61 4.94 -5.78
N PHE A 432 -22.82 5.15 -5.30
CA PHE A 432 -23.12 5.06 -3.87
C PHE A 432 -22.88 3.65 -3.33
N GLY A 433 -21.87 3.50 -2.48
CA GLY A 433 -21.54 2.22 -1.90
C GLY A 433 -20.32 1.52 -2.53
N ILE A 434 -19.71 2.05 -3.60
CA ILE A 434 -18.44 1.55 -4.10
C ILE A 434 -17.31 1.89 -3.12
N ALA A 435 -16.24 1.13 -3.15
CA ALA A 435 -15.10 1.29 -2.25
C ALA A 435 -13.78 1.38 -3.00
N ARG A 436 -12.75 1.89 -2.33
CA ARG A 436 -11.36 1.80 -2.78
C ARG A 436 -10.41 1.67 -1.60
N THR A 437 -9.39 0.83 -1.77
CA THR A 437 -8.36 0.60 -0.77
C THR A 437 -7.00 1.04 -1.30
N SER A 438 -6.30 1.85 -0.51
CA SER A 438 -4.92 2.27 -0.75
C SER A 438 -4.00 1.76 0.36
N GLU A 439 -2.78 1.37 0.01
CA GLU A 439 -1.77 0.92 0.95
C GLU A 439 -0.62 1.90 1.02
N LEU A 440 -0.30 2.34 2.22
CA LEU A 440 0.81 3.23 2.51
C LEU A 440 1.81 2.55 3.42
N THR A 441 3.07 2.94 3.27
CA THR A 441 4.14 2.56 4.18
C THR A 441 4.67 3.80 4.87
N LEU A 442 4.66 3.81 6.21
CA LEU A 442 5.23 4.88 7.04
C LEU A 442 6.54 4.37 7.62
N ILE A 443 7.64 5.09 7.41
CA ILE A 443 8.98 4.69 7.86
C ILE A 443 9.56 5.82 8.71
N PRO A 444 9.32 5.84 10.03
CA PRO A 444 9.98 6.77 10.93
C PRO A 444 11.46 6.41 11.08
N PHE A 445 12.31 7.42 11.14
CA PHE A 445 13.76 7.26 11.31
C PHE A 445 14.30 8.26 12.33
N ASP A 446 15.37 7.90 13.03
CA ASP A 446 16.06 8.70 14.05
C ASP A 446 17.45 9.16 13.63
N ASN A 447 17.83 8.86 12.41
CA ASN A 447 19.00 9.37 11.70
C ASN A 447 18.66 9.40 10.22
N LEU A 448 19.07 10.46 9.53
CA LEU A 448 18.81 10.58 8.10
C LEU A 448 19.39 9.37 7.35
N PRO A 449 18.56 8.57 6.63
CA PRO A 449 19.05 7.42 5.89
C PRO A 449 20.00 7.84 4.78
N THR A 450 20.89 6.95 4.37
CA THR A 450 21.67 7.15 3.14
C THR A 450 20.74 7.20 1.92
N LYS A 451 21.22 7.74 0.80
CA LYS A 451 20.45 7.75 -0.46
C LYS A 451 20.09 6.34 -0.91
N ASN A 452 21.02 5.39 -0.80
CA ASN A 452 20.80 3.99 -1.14
C ASN A 452 19.72 3.35 -0.26
N GLN A 453 19.74 3.59 1.05
CA GLN A 453 18.69 3.12 1.96
C GLN A 453 17.31 3.69 1.59
N THR A 454 17.25 4.97 1.17
CA THR A 454 15.99 5.58 0.73
C THR A 454 15.45 4.91 -0.55
N VAL A 455 16.33 4.58 -1.50
CA VAL A 455 15.97 3.81 -2.72
C VAL A 455 15.47 2.41 -2.37
N GLU A 456 16.14 1.72 -1.45
CA GLU A 456 15.71 0.40 -0.99
C GLU A 456 14.35 0.44 -0.28
N TRP A 457 14.06 1.50 0.48
CA TRP A 457 12.74 1.71 1.08
C TRP A 457 11.66 1.90 0.01
N ALA A 458 11.93 2.70 -1.03
CA ALA A 458 10.99 2.90 -2.13
C ALA A 458 10.66 1.57 -2.84
N LYS A 459 11.67 0.77 -3.16
CA LYS A 459 11.49 -0.56 -3.76
C LYS A 459 10.71 -1.51 -2.86
N SER A 460 11.05 -1.57 -1.56
CA SER A 460 10.37 -2.45 -0.61
C SER A 460 8.90 -2.06 -0.40
N ALA A 461 8.59 -0.78 -0.44
CA ALA A 461 7.23 -0.27 -0.29
C ALA A 461 6.39 -0.49 -1.55
N SER A 462 6.97 -0.35 -2.75
CA SER A 462 6.29 -0.62 -4.02
C SER A 462 6.06 -2.12 -4.24
N GLU A 463 7.03 -2.95 -3.86
CA GLU A 463 6.95 -4.43 -3.94
C GLU A 463 6.91 -5.05 -2.54
N THR A 464 5.76 -4.96 -1.85
CA THR A 464 5.61 -5.53 -0.49
C THR A 464 6.09 -6.97 -0.43
N PRO A 465 7.02 -7.33 0.46
CA PRO A 465 7.54 -8.68 0.57
C PRO A 465 6.45 -9.72 0.87
N LEU A 466 6.42 -10.80 0.12
CA LEU A 466 5.47 -11.90 0.27
C LEU A 466 6.19 -13.24 0.20
N LEU A 467 5.80 -14.19 1.06
CA LEU A 467 6.21 -15.58 0.98
C LEU A 467 5.08 -16.43 0.42
N VAL A 468 5.41 -17.31 -0.50
CA VAL A 468 4.43 -18.19 -1.15
C VAL A 468 4.91 -19.65 -1.13
N CYS A 469 3.95 -20.56 -1.02
CA CYS A 469 4.22 -21.99 -1.18
C CYS A 469 4.56 -22.31 -2.65
N THR A 470 5.32 -23.39 -2.88
CA THR A 470 5.60 -23.85 -4.25
C THR A 470 4.32 -24.41 -4.91
N PRO A 471 4.18 -24.33 -6.24
CA PRO A 471 3.06 -24.90 -7.00
C PRO A 471 2.81 -26.37 -6.68
N GLU A 472 3.86 -27.18 -6.54
CA GLU A 472 3.76 -28.60 -6.22
C GLU A 472 3.13 -28.84 -4.85
N TYR A 473 3.50 -28.03 -3.85
CA TYR A 473 2.88 -28.09 -2.53
C TYR A 473 1.40 -27.68 -2.59
N LEU A 474 1.09 -26.55 -3.25
CA LEU A 474 -0.27 -26.05 -3.41
C LEU A 474 -1.18 -27.07 -4.09
N HIS A 475 -0.65 -27.76 -5.11
CA HIS A 475 -1.38 -28.83 -5.79
C HIS A 475 -1.60 -30.06 -4.90
N SER A 476 -0.58 -30.46 -4.12
CA SER A 476 -0.63 -31.66 -3.27
C SER A 476 -1.69 -31.57 -2.15
N VAL A 477 -1.93 -30.38 -1.60
CA VAL A 477 -2.86 -30.19 -0.46
C VAL A 477 -4.34 -30.20 -0.85
N LYS A 478 -4.69 -30.15 -2.14
CA LYS A 478 -6.06 -30.21 -2.69
C LYS A 478 -7.03 -29.22 -2.06
N ALA A 479 -6.54 -28.03 -1.67
CA ALA A 479 -7.33 -27.02 -0.99
C ALA A 479 -8.17 -26.15 -1.94
N PHE A 480 -7.83 -26.13 -3.24
CA PHE A 480 -8.36 -25.21 -4.24
C PHE A 480 -9.15 -25.89 -5.37
N GLY A 481 -9.79 -27.02 -5.10
CA GLY A 481 -10.54 -27.75 -6.12
C GLY A 481 -9.64 -28.59 -7.04
N THR A 482 -10.12 -28.82 -8.26
CA THR A 482 -9.44 -29.67 -9.27
C THR A 482 -8.72 -28.79 -10.28
N TRP A 483 -7.42 -28.93 -10.36
CA TRP A 483 -6.52 -28.25 -11.30
C TRP A 483 -5.24 -29.05 -11.48
N SER A 484 -4.44 -28.74 -12.50
CA SER A 484 -3.20 -29.47 -12.81
C SER A 484 -1.98 -28.55 -12.76
N LEU A 485 -0.84 -29.11 -12.42
CA LEU A 485 0.46 -28.45 -12.67
C LEU A 485 0.71 -28.35 -14.19
N PRO A 486 1.59 -27.44 -14.63
CA PRO A 486 2.04 -27.41 -16.04
C PRO A 486 2.59 -28.76 -16.49
N ASP A 487 2.22 -29.19 -17.68
CA ASP A 487 2.58 -30.49 -18.23
C ASP A 487 3.11 -30.37 -19.67
N TYR A 488 4.39 -30.57 -19.83
CA TYR A 488 5.11 -30.49 -21.10
C TYR A 488 5.49 -31.89 -21.65
N SER A 489 4.78 -32.97 -21.29
CA SER A 489 5.14 -34.34 -21.58
C SER A 489 4.96 -34.77 -23.05
N ASN A 490 4.21 -34.00 -23.84
CA ASN A 490 4.02 -34.22 -25.29
C ASN A 490 3.70 -32.91 -26.01
N GLU A 491 3.75 -32.91 -27.34
CA GLU A 491 3.57 -31.73 -28.18
C GLU A 491 2.23 -31.02 -27.96
N THR A 492 1.14 -31.77 -27.85
CA THR A 492 -0.21 -31.17 -27.61
C THR A 492 -0.27 -30.46 -26.27
N LYS A 493 0.28 -31.03 -25.20
CA LYS A 493 0.33 -30.41 -23.89
C LYS A 493 1.25 -29.20 -23.88
N CYS A 494 2.43 -29.31 -24.51
CA CYS A 494 3.31 -28.14 -24.70
C CYS A 494 2.59 -27.00 -25.42
N TRP A 495 1.82 -27.30 -26.44
CA TRP A 495 1.04 -26.32 -27.17
C TRP A 495 -0.02 -25.65 -26.25
N ILE A 496 -0.77 -26.44 -25.46
CA ILE A 496 -1.76 -25.91 -24.51
C ILE A 496 -1.11 -25.00 -23.48
N GLU A 497 -0.01 -25.42 -22.85
CA GLU A 497 0.70 -24.60 -21.85
C GLU A 497 1.22 -23.29 -22.46
N ASN A 498 1.77 -23.36 -23.68
CA ASN A 498 2.23 -22.17 -24.40
C ASN A 498 1.05 -21.20 -24.74
N GLN A 499 -0.16 -21.72 -25.02
CA GLN A 499 -1.34 -20.87 -25.22
C GLN A 499 -1.76 -20.17 -23.92
N LEU A 500 -1.72 -20.86 -22.77
CA LEU A 500 -2.02 -20.25 -21.46
C LEU A 500 -1.01 -19.15 -21.11
N ASP A 501 0.27 -19.39 -21.34
CA ASP A 501 1.32 -18.38 -21.12
C ASP A 501 1.14 -17.18 -22.07
N SER A 502 0.83 -17.45 -23.34
CA SER A 502 0.58 -16.40 -24.36
C SER A 502 -0.65 -15.55 -24.01
N SER A 503 -1.71 -16.17 -23.47
CA SER A 503 -2.91 -15.46 -23.03
C SER A 503 -2.58 -14.49 -21.90
N PHE A 504 -1.76 -14.90 -20.92
CA PHE A 504 -1.35 -14.00 -19.84
C PHE A 504 -0.50 -12.84 -20.38
N LEU A 505 0.50 -13.14 -21.22
CA LEU A 505 1.35 -12.10 -21.82
C LEU A 505 0.57 -11.12 -22.69
N TYR A 506 -0.50 -11.59 -23.34
CA TYR A 506 -1.42 -10.73 -24.08
C TYR A 506 -2.09 -9.70 -23.16
N TYR A 507 -2.72 -10.15 -22.05
CA TYR A 507 -3.35 -9.26 -21.10
C TYR A 507 -2.35 -8.29 -20.44
N GLU A 508 -1.18 -8.77 -20.02
CA GLU A 508 -0.14 -7.91 -19.41
C GLU A 508 0.31 -6.81 -20.38
N ARG A 509 0.51 -7.16 -21.64
CA ARG A 509 0.91 -6.23 -22.68
C ARG A 509 -0.20 -5.22 -22.99
N ASP A 510 -1.43 -5.67 -23.16
CA ASP A 510 -2.56 -4.81 -23.51
C ASP A 510 -2.85 -3.80 -22.40
N VAL A 511 -2.77 -4.18 -21.14
CA VAL A 511 -2.88 -3.25 -20.00
C VAL A 511 -1.86 -2.12 -20.12
N ASP A 512 -0.60 -2.44 -20.49
CA ASP A 512 0.46 -1.44 -20.59
C ASP A 512 0.40 -0.64 -21.91
N GLU A 513 0.07 -1.25 -23.03
CA GLU A 513 -0.06 -0.60 -24.35
C GLU A 513 -1.24 0.36 -24.42
N HIS A 514 -2.34 0.04 -23.72
CA HIS A 514 -3.56 0.85 -23.71
C HIS A 514 -3.72 1.69 -22.45
N TYR A 515 -2.73 1.65 -21.53
CA TYR A 515 -2.70 2.44 -20.30
C TYR A 515 -3.94 2.22 -19.41
N TRP A 516 -4.41 0.98 -19.26
CA TRP A 516 -5.54 0.64 -18.39
C TRP A 516 -5.13 0.71 -16.91
N TYR A 517 -4.83 1.93 -16.48
CA TYR A 517 -4.43 2.32 -15.14
C TYR A 517 -5.35 3.41 -14.62
N GLY A 518 -5.16 3.81 -13.40
CA GLY A 518 -5.93 4.88 -12.76
C GLY A 518 -6.50 4.47 -11.42
N PHE A 519 -6.88 5.44 -10.62
CA PHE A 519 -7.35 5.23 -9.26
C PHE A 519 -8.51 4.22 -9.18
N TRP A 520 -9.49 4.33 -10.04
CA TRP A 520 -10.64 3.42 -10.12
C TRP A 520 -10.39 2.21 -11.01
N ASN A 521 -9.69 2.39 -12.13
CA ASN A 521 -9.57 1.38 -13.18
C ASN A 521 -8.47 0.36 -12.97
N TYR A 522 -7.43 0.68 -12.19
CA TYR A 522 -6.31 -0.24 -12.03
C TYR A 522 -6.76 -1.60 -11.51
N GLY A 523 -6.57 -2.61 -12.33
CA GLY A 523 -6.97 -4.00 -12.08
C GLY A 523 -8.07 -4.51 -13.01
N ASP A 524 -8.68 -3.65 -13.83
CA ASP A 524 -9.64 -4.06 -14.84
C ASP A 524 -9.02 -4.07 -16.25
N VAL A 525 -9.64 -4.79 -17.17
CA VAL A 525 -9.23 -4.95 -18.56
C VAL A 525 -10.44 -4.84 -19.47
N MET A 526 -10.23 -4.39 -20.70
CA MET A 526 -11.31 -4.38 -21.70
C MET A 526 -11.38 -5.72 -22.45
N HIS A 527 -12.58 -6.17 -22.76
CA HIS A 527 -12.82 -7.39 -23.54
C HIS A 527 -13.52 -7.13 -24.88
N THR A 528 -14.06 -5.92 -25.08
CA THR A 528 -14.83 -5.61 -26.29
C THR A 528 -13.99 -4.81 -27.28
N TYR A 529 -13.45 -5.49 -28.28
CA TYR A 529 -12.74 -4.91 -29.41
C TYR A 529 -13.64 -4.91 -30.66
N ASP A 530 -13.78 -3.75 -31.31
CA ASP A 530 -14.52 -3.62 -32.55
C ASP A 530 -13.58 -3.83 -33.74
N GLU A 531 -13.64 -5.02 -34.34
CA GLU A 531 -12.80 -5.39 -35.49
C GLU A 531 -13.09 -4.55 -36.73
N THR A 532 -14.31 -4.04 -36.88
CA THR A 532 -14.68 -3.22 -38.05
C THR A 532 -14.09 -1.83 -37.96
N ARG A 533 -14.10 -1.22 -36.80
CA ARG A 533 -13.54 0.11 -36.53
C ARG A 533 -12.06 0.06 -36.11
N HIS A 534 -11.54 -1.10 -35.77
CA HIS A 534 -10.21 -1.30 -35.21
C HIS A 534 -9.96 -0.50 -33.93
N VAL A 535 -10.92 -0.49 -33.01
CA VAL A 535 -10.86 0.24 -31.75
C VAL A 535 -11.44 -0.60 -30.60
N TRP A 536 -10.98 -0.32 -29.38
CA TRP A 536 -11.66 -0.77 -28.17
C TRP A 536 -12.95 0.03 -27.97
N ARG A 537 -14.00 -0.61 -27.47
CA ARG A 537 -15.33 -0.03 -27.31
C ARG A 537 -15.46 0.82 -26.05
N TYR A 538 -14.61 1.84 -25.89
CA TYR A 538 -14.68 2.77 -24.76
C TYR A 538 -16.02 3.51 -24.65
N ASP A 539 -16.74 3.64 -25.73
CA ASP A 539 -18.06 4.27 -25.82
C ASP A 539 -19.18 3.42 -25.19
N ILE A 540 -18.90 2.18 -24.83
CA ILE A 540 -19.86 1.28 -24.16
C ILE A 540 -19.72 1.32 -22.63
N GLY A 541 -18.75 2.06 -22.10
CA GLY A 541 -18.54 2.19 -20.65
C GLY A 541 -18.28 0.84 -19.97
N GLY A 542 -18.95 0.57 -18.87
CA GLY A 542 -18.77 -0.67 -18.09
C GLY A 542 -19.00 -1.95 -18.88
N TYR A 543 -19.73 -1.89 -19.96
CA TYR A 543 -19.96 -3.05 -20.82
C TYR A 543 -18.69 -3.48 -21.58
N ALA A 544 -17.80 -2.56 -21.89
CA ALA A 544 -16.53 -2.86 -22.56
C ALA A 544 -15.48 -3.45 -21.62
N TRP A 545 -15.63 -3.26 -20.34
CA TRP A 545 -14.72 -3.76 -19.30
C TRP A 545 -15.10 -5.18 -18.87
N ASP A 546 -14.07 -5.98 -18.55
CA ASP A 546 -14.27 -7.41 -18.25
C ASP A 546 -14.97 -7.64 -16.90
N ASN A 547 -14.75 -6.75 -15.95
CA ASN A 547 -15.32 -6.85 -14.60
C ASN A 547 -15.14 -8.27 -14.02
N THR A 548 -16.26 -8.89 -13.57
CA THR A 548 -16.30 -10.26 -13.06
C THR A 548 -17.11 -11.21 -13.94
N GLU A 549 -17.67 -10.74 -15.03
CA GLU A 549 -18.60 -11.51 -15.86
C GLU A 549 -17.97 -12.79 -16.42
N LEU A 550 -16.74 -12.69 -16.92
CA LEU A 550 -15.98 -13.83 -17.43
C LEU A 550 -15.09 -14.50 -16.37
N ALA A 551 -15.15 -14.02 -15.13
CA ALA A 551 -14.33 -14.48 -14.00
C ALA A 551 -12.80 -14.53 -14.28
N PRO A 552 -12.20 -13.50 -14.90
CA PRO A 552 -10.78 -13.49 -15.28
C PRO A 552 -9.86 -13.55 -14.07
N ASN A 553 -10.28 -13.02 -12.92
CA ASN A 553 -9.57 -13.14 -11.66
C ASN A 553 -9.37 -14.61 -11.24
N ASN A 554 -10.35 -15.50 -11.43
CA ASN A 554 -10.20 -16.93 -11.15
C ASN A 554 -9.16 -17.58 -12.06
N TRP A 555 -9.18 -17.26 -13.35
CA TRP A 555 -8.17 -17.73 -14.29
C TRP A 555 -6.76 -17.27 -13.89
N LEU A 556 -6.58 -16.01 -13.51
CA LEU A 556 -5.29 -15.49 -13.06
C LEU A 556 -4.81 -16.17 -11.77
N TRP A 557 -5.70 -16.40 -10.79
CA TRP A 557 -5.32 -17.12 -9.57
C TRP A 557 -4.92 -18.57 -9.84
N TYR A 558 -5.66 -19.30 -10.70
CA TYR A 558 -5.23 -20.64 -11.08
C TYR A 558 -3.91 -20.66 -11.86
N SER A 559 -3.69 -19.70 -12.74
CA SER A 559 -2.42 -19.51 -13.43
C SER A 559 -1.28 -19.26 -12.44
N PHE A 560 -1.50 -18.42 -11.42
CA PHE A 560 -0.53 -18.21 -10.35
C PHE A 560 -0.28 -19.48 -9.52
N LEU A 561 -1.32 -20.20 -9.10
CA LEU A 561 -1.17 -21.47 -8.36
C LEU A 561 -0.34 -22.50 -9.14
N ARG A 562 -0.47 -22.53 -10.45
CA ARG A 562 0.24 -23.45 -11.34
C ARG A 562 1.71 -23.08 -11.54
N THR A 563 2.02 -21.79 -11.59
CA THR A 563 3.35 -21.30 -12.06
C THR A 563 4.16 -20.63 -10.95
N GLY A 564 3.51 -20.00 -9.96
CA GLY A 564 4.17 -19.15 -8.98
C GLY A 564 4.73 -17.84 -9.57
N ASN A 565 4.24 -17.43 -10.76
CA ASN A 565 4.74 -16.24 -11.46
C ASN A 565 4.31 -14.95 -10.72
N PRO A 566 5.25 -14.05 -10.34
CA PRO A 566 4.95 -12.82 -9.61
C PRO A 566 4.16 -11.79 -10.43
N GLN A 567 4.29 -11.74 -11.74
CA GLN A 567 3.53 -10.84 -12.60
C GLN A 567 2.05 -11.24 -12.61
N ILE A 568 1.78 -12.55 -12.74
CA ILE A 568 0.40 -13.09 -12.65
C ILE A 568 -0.20 -12.75 -11.28
N PHE A 569 0.57 -12.91 -10.19
CA PHE A 569 0.09 -12.55 -8.85
C PHE A 569 -0.33 -11.07 -8.76
N ARG A 570 0.49 -10.16 -9.29
CA ARG A 570 0.21 -8.71 -9.24
C ARG A 570 -1.06 -8.36 -9.99
N LEU A 571 -1.25 -8.89 -11.20
CA LEU A 571 -2.46 -8.64 -11.97
C LEU A 571 -3.68 -9.28 -11.29
N ALA A 572 -3.56 -10.50 -10.78
CA ALA A 572 -4.62 -11.18 -10.02
C ALA A 572 -5.01 -10.41 -8.75
N GLU A 573 -4.03 -9.87 -7.99
CA GLU A 573 -4.29 -9.02 -6.81
C GLU A 573 -5.03 -7.75 -7.21
N ALA A 574 -4.55 -7.04 -8.24
CA ALA A 574 -5.14 -5.80 -8.71
C ALA A 574 -6.60 -6.02 -9.18
N MET A 575 -6.83 -7.04 -10.00
CA MET A 575 -8.16 -7.38 -10.50
C MET A 575 -9.11 -7.82 -9.38
N THR A 576 -8.64 -8.62 -8.42
CA THR A 576 -9.47 -9.03 -7.28
C THR A 576 -9.85 -7.84 -6.39
N ARG A 577 -8.95 -6.86 -6.22
CA ARG A 577 -9.28 -5.62 -5.52
C ARG A 577 -10.30 -4.80 -6.28
N HIS A 578 -10.11 -4.62 -7.58
CA HIS A 578 -11.07 -3.90 -8.43
C HIS A 578 -12.46 -4.54 -8.31
N THR A 579 -12.56 -5.83 -8.55
CA THR A 579 -13.81 -6.60 -8.45
C THR A 579 -14.47 -6.49 -7.07
N GLY A 580 -13.69 -6.65 -6.01
CA GLY A 580 -14.21 -6.65 -4.64
C GLY A 580 -14.50 -5.25 -4.08
N GLU A 581 -14.03 -4.19 -4.72
CA GLU A 581 -14.16 -2.81 -4.24
C GLU A 581 -15.03 -1.96 -5.15
N VAL A 582 -14.71 -1.91 -6.45
CA VAL A 582 -15.39 -1.06 -7.45
C VAL A 582 -16.62 -1.74 -8.01
N ASP A 583 -16.52 -3.04 -8.35
CA ASP A 583 -17.61 -3.80 -8.93
C ASP A 583 -18.63 -4.32 -7.90
N ALA A 584 -18.50 -3.92 -6.66
CA ALA A 584 -19.38 -4.36 -5.58
C ALA A 584 -19.85 -3.21 -4.69
N TYR A 585 -21.11 -3.23 -4.29
CA TYR A 585 -21.66 -2.27 -3.33
C TYR A 585 -21.42 -2.70 -1.89
N HIS A 586 -21.06 -1.75 -1.03
CA HIS A 586 -20.72 -1.97 0.38
C HIS A 586 -21.71 -1.34 1.37
N LEU A 587 -22.68 -0.58 0.89
CA LEU A 587 -23.62 0.16 1.73
C LEU A 587 -25.09 -0.21 1.46
N LYS A 588 -25.91 -0.02 2.50
CA LYS A 588 -27.38 -0.18 2.50
C LYS A 588 -27.84 -1.55 1.96
N GLU A 589 -29.02 -1.55 1.38
CA GLU A 589 -29.72 -2.71 0.81
C GLU A 589 -29.02 -3.31 -0.42
N MET A 590 -28.20 -2.52 -1.11
CA MET A 590 -27.41 -3.00 -2.24
C MET A 590 -26.12 -3.73 -1.84
N LYS A 591 -25.79 -3.76 -0.55
CA LYS A 591 -24.57 -4.40 -0.06
C LYS A 591 -24.43 -5.84 -0.51
N GLY A 592 -23.30 -6.14 -1.17
CA GLY A 592 -22.99 -7.46 -1.71
C GLY A 592 -23.57 -7.74 -3.10
N LEU A 593 -24.26 -6.78 -3.70
CA LEU A 593 -24.64 -6.83 -5.11
C LEU A 593 -23.48 -6.27 -5.96
N GLY A 594 -23.43 -6.69 -7.22
CA GLY A 594 -22.54 -6.09 -8.22
C GLY A 594 -22.92 -4.64 -8.47
N SER A 595 -21.93 -3.77 -8.58
CA SER A 595 -22.16 -2.40 -9.01
C SER A 595 -22.32 -2.34 -10.53
N ARG A 596 -22.98 -1.30 -10.99
CA ARG A 596 -23.17 -1.04 -12.42
C ARG A 596 -22.50 0.27 -12.77
N HIS A 597 -21.51 0.21 -13.62
CA HIS A 597 -20.82 1.36 -14.13
C HIS A 597 -20.80 1.29 -15.66
N ASN A 598 -21.80 1.89 -16.25
CA ASN A 598 -22.06 1.84 -17.69
C ASN A 598 -21.35 2.96 -18.45
N VAL A 599 -20.53 3.71 -17.79
CA VAL A 599 -19.73 4.78 -18.37
C VAL A 599 -18.27 4.55 -18.04
N SER A 600 -17.37 5.21 -18.73
CA SER A 600 -15.93 5.09 -18.53
C SER A 600 -15.60 5.29 -17.07
N HIS A 601 -15.54 4.25 -16.30
CA HIS A 601 -15.12 4.12 -14.92
C HIS A 601 -15.03 5.42 -14.10
N TRP A 602 -16.16 6.14 -14.04
CA TRP A 602 -16.33 7.32 -13.19
C TRP A 602 -15.14 8.31 -13.19
N GLY A 603 -14.75 8.73 -14.39
CA GLY A 603 -13.89 9.90 -14.54
C GLY A 603 -12.51 9.84 -13.89
N CYS A 604 -11.94 8.67 -13.78
CA CYS A 604 -10.58 8.55 -13.22
C CYS A 604 -9.46 8.97 -14.18
N GLY A 605 -9.78 9.74 -15.19
CA GLY A 605 -8.78 10.26 -16.12
C GLY A 605 -8.31 9.26 -17.17
N SER A 606 -8.80 8.04 -17.17
CA SER A 606 -8.54 7.05 -18.21
C SER A 606 -9.47 7.23 -19.40
N LYS A 607 -9.86 8.46 -19.67
CA LYS A 607 -10.50 8.75 -20.94
C LYS A 607 -9.46 8.59 -22.03
N GLU A 608 -9.49 7.41 -22.69
CA GLU A 608 -8.73 7.13 -23.89
C GLU A 608 -8.00 5.83 -23.91
#